data_b121bf6745280bffd8d7d558b543fd6f
#
_entry.id   b121bf6745280bffd8d7d558b543fd6f
#
_cell.length_a   1.000
_cell.length_b   1.000
_cell.length_c   1.000
_cell.angle_alpha   90.00
_cell.angle_beta   90.00
_cell.angle_gamma   90.00
#
_symmetry.space_group_name_H-M   'P 1'
#
loop_
_entity.id
_entity.type
_entity.pdbx_description
1 polymer ?
#
loop_
_entity_poly.entity_id
_entity_poly.type
_entity_poly.pdbx_seq_one_letter_code
_entity_poly.pdbx_strand_id
1 'polypeptide(L)'
;MEYQIKYENGIANRGCLYRLKKVMDRAKAGEALNIAFLGGSITQGSLSSKPELCYAYHVYEWWKKTFPQADFTYINAGIGGTTSQFGVARAEADLLSKEPDFVIIEFSVNDDSTEHFMETYEGLVRKVYTSKTKPAVLLVHNVFYNNGANAQLMHGRIARYYNLPAVSMQSTIYPEVVAGRIENREITPDDLHPNDAGHALVASVDRKST
;
A
#
# COMPACT_ATOMS: atom_id res chain seq x y z
N MET A 1 -22.65 1.22 2.88
CA MET A 1 -22.50 1.04 4.35
C MET A 1 -21.20 1.73 4.76
N GLU A 2 -21.18 2.48 5.85
CA GLU A 2 -19.94 3.08 6.36
C GLU A 2 -19.45 2.20 7.51
N TYR A 3 -18.31 1.53 7.31
CA TYR A 3 -17.71 0.69 8.35
C TYR A 3 -17.07 1.56 9.43
N GLN A 4 -17.31 1.20 10.71
CA GLN A 4 -16.68 1.89 11.84
C GLN A 4 -15.29 1.30 12.09
N ILE A 5 -14.27 1.93 11.51
CA ILE A 5 -12.87 1.54 11.64
C ILE A 5 -12.14 2.50 12.59
N LYS A 6 -11.34 1.95 13.50
CA LYS A 6 -10.40 2.72 14.35
C LYS A 6 -9.09 2.92 13.58
N TYR A 7 -9.04 3.96 12.76
CA TYR A 7 -7.90 4.24 11.87
C TYR A 7 -6.58 4.47 12.59
N GLU A 8 -6.62 4.99 13.82
CA GLU A 8 -5.46 5.18 14.68
C GLU A 8 -4.71 3.87 14.98
N ASN A 9 -5.40 2.73 14.97
CA ASN A 9 -4.80 1.42 15.13
C ASN A 9 -4.07 0.96 13.85
N GLY A 10 -4.32 1.60 12.72
CA GLY A 10 -3.71 1.27 11.43
C GLY A 10 -2.25 1.67 11.32
N ILE A 11 -1.75 2.50 12.23
CA ILE A 11 -0.37 2.97 12.18
C ILE A 11 0.57 1.86 12.68
N ALA A 12 1.11 1.04 11.79
CA ALA A 12 2.10 0.02 12.13
C ALA A 12 3.47 0.63 12.43
N ASN A 13 3.82 1.72 11.77
CA ASN A 13 4.99 2.56 12.06
C ASN A 13 4.71 4.00 11.62
N ARG A 14 4.91 4.97 12.50
CA ARG A 14 4.69 6.39 12.13
C ARG A 14 5.70 6.85 11.09
N GLY A 15 6.94 6.46 11.24
CA GLY A 15 8.03 6.85 10.35
C GLY A 15 8.24 8.36 10.23
N CYS A 16 9.06 8.74 9.26
CA CYS A 16 9.31 10.14 8.92
C CYS A 16 8.45 10.55 7.71
N LEU A 17 7.53 11.46 7.91
CA LEU A 17 6.63 11.96 6.87
C LEU A 17 7.23 13.11 6.04
N TYR A 18 8.52 13.45 6.23
CA TYR A 18 9.15 14.61 5.57
C TYR A 18 9.04 14.57 4.04
N ARG A 19 9.34 13.40 3.42
CA ARG A 19 9.24 13.27 1.96
C ARG A 19 7.78 13.34 1.50
N LEU A 20 6.86 12.72 2.22
CA LEU A 20 5.42 12.77 1.90
C LEU A 20 4.91 14.21 1.98
N LYS A 21 5.29 14.95 3.04
CA LYS A 21 4.95 16.37 3.16
C LYS A 21 5.49 17.18 1.98
N LYS A 22 6.72 16.94 1.54
CA LYS A 22 7.29 17.61 0.34
C LYS A 22 6.46 17.31 -0.92
N VAL A 23 6.04 16.07 -1.13
CA VAL A 23 5.19 15.70 -2.29
C VAL A 23 3.85 16.45 -2.20
N MET A 24 3.23 16.50 -1.02
CA MET A 24 2.00 17.27 -0.80
C MET A 24 2.19 18.77 -1.03
N ASP A 25 3.31 19.35 -0.60
CA ASP A 25 3.60 20.77 -0.82
C ASP A 25 3.79 21.09 -2.31
N ARG A 26 4.44 20.21 -3.07
CA ARG A 26 4.56 20.28 -4.53
C ARG A 26 3.18 20.15 -5.22
N ALA A 27 2.33 19.24 -4.74
CA ALA A 27 0.96 19.11 -5.21
C ALA A 27 0.14 20.39 -4.96
N LYS A 28 0.28 21.02 -3.78
CA LYS A 28 -0.34 22.32 -3.49
C LYS A 28 0.16 23.43 -4.41
N ALA A 29 1.41 23.34 -4.86
CA ALA A 29 1.99 24.29 -5.82
C ALA A 29 1.55 24.05 -7.27
N GLY A 30 0.77 22.99 -7.56
CA GLY A 30 0.27 22.68 -8.90
C GLY A 30 1.30 21.96 -9.80
N GLU A 31 2.29 21.29 -9.22
CA GLU A 31 3.26 20.51 -9.99
C GLU A 31 2.67 19.21 -10.54
N ALA A 32 3.27 18.70 -11.63
CA ALA A 32 3.01 17.36 -12.13
C ALA A 32 3.73 16.31 -11.27
N LEU A 33 3.02 15.28 -10.81
CA LEU A 33 3.51 14.27 -9.88
C LEU A 33 3.11 12.86 -10.28
N ASN A 34 4.01 11.91 -10.08
CA ASN A 34 3.83 10.50 -10.39
C ASN A 34 3.51 9.70 -9.10
N ILE A 35 2.28 9.21 -9.00
CA ILE A 35 1.77 8.41 -7.87
C ILE A 35 1.81 6.93 -8.27
N ALA A 36 2.62 6.15 -7.57
CA ALA A 36 2.96 4.81 -7.99
C ALA A 36 2.68 3.75 -6.92
N PHE A 37 2.39 2.54 -7.38
CA PHE A 37 2.04 1.38 -6.56
C PHE A 37 2.83 0.16 -7.05
N LEU A 38 3.48 -0.54 -6.13
CA LEU A 38 4.24 -1.75 -6.42
C LEU A 38 3.81 -2.86 -5.46
N GLY A 39 3.35 -3.98 -6.00
CA GLY A 39 2.84 -5.06 -5.15
C GLY A 39 2.40 -6.29 -5.91
N GLY A 40 1.65 -7.13 -5.20
CA GLY A 40 1.07 -8.37 -5.72
C GLY A 40 -0.31 -8.17 -6.35
N SER A 41 -1.15 -9.21 -6.21
CA SER A 41 -2.51 -9.26 -6.77
C SER A 41 -3.45 -8.18 -6.21
N ILE A 42 -3.33 -7.85 -4.92
CA ILE A 42 -4.18 -6.81 -4.30
C ILE A 42 -3.84 -5.44 -4.90
N THR A 43 -2.56 -5.15 -5.12
CA THR A 43 -2.12 -3.92 -5.80
C THR A 43 -2.53 -3.90 -7.27
N GLN A 44 -2.47 -5.05 -7.96
CA GLN A 44 -2.97 -5.18 -9.33
C GLN A 44 -4.46 -4.85 -9.43
N GLY A 45 -5.24 -5.10 -8.37
CA GLY A 45 -6.68 -4.89 -8.32
C GLY A 45 -7.49 -6.18 -8.53
N SER A 46 -6.92 -7.35 -8.19
CA SER A 46 -7.65 -8.62 -8.27
C SER A 46 -8.95 -8.55 -7.49
N LEU A 47 -10.03 -9.06 -8.11
CA LEU A 47 -11.42 -9.10 -7.63
C LEU A 47 -12.09 -7.71 -7.46
N SER A 48 -11.46 -6.60 -7.85
CA SER A 48 -12.23 -5.38 -8.15
C SER A 48 -13.01 -5.58 -9.45
N SER A 49 -14.25 -5.13 -9.49
CA SER A 49 -15.10 -5.27 -10.68
C SER A 49 -14.64 -4.41 -11.85
N LYS A 50 -13.84 -3.36 -11.57
CA LYS A 50 -13.23 -2.45 -12.54
C LYS A 50 -11.88 -1.97 -12.01
N PRO A 51 -10.91 -1.65 -12.90
CA PRO A 51 -9.60 -1.11 -12.49
C PRO A 51 -9.71 0.13 -11.57
N GLU A 52 -10.73 0.98 -11.81
CA GLU A 52 -10.96 2.21 -11.06
C GLU A 52 -11.50 1.98 -9.64
N LEU A 53 -11.86 0.75 -9.29
CA LEU A 53 -12.35 0.36 -7.96
C LEU A 53 -11.30 -0.35 -7.12
N CYS A 54 -10.07 -0.55 -7.62
CA CYS A 54 -8.98 -1.08 -6.81
C CYS A 54 -8.46 -0.03 -5.81
N TYR A 55 -7.87 -0.50 -4.70
CA TYR A 55 -7.40 0.41 -3.64
C TYR A 55 -6.39 1.44 -4.16
N ALA A 56 -5.50 1.00 -5.04
CA ALA A 56 -4.48 1.86 -5.63
C ALA A 56 -5.11 3.05 -6.40
N TYR A 57 -6.16 2.78 -7.18
CA TYR A 57 -6.86 3.83 -7.89
C TYR A 57 -7.66 4.73 -6.95
N HIS A 58 -8.27 4.20 -5.89
CA HIS A 58 -8.92 5.02 -4.86
C HIS A 58 -7.95 5.97 -4.15
N VAL A 59 -6.72 5.55 -3.87
CA VAL A 59 -5.68 6.42 -3.30
C VAL A 59 -5.27 7.49 -4.32
N TYR A 60 -5.06 7.12 -5.58
CA TYR A 60 -4.77 8.05 -6.66
C TYR A 60 -5.87 9.11 -6.83
N GLU A 61 -7.14 8.72 -6.86
CA GLU A 61 -8.28 9.64 -6.93
C GLU A 61 -8.37 10.57 -5.71
N TRP A 62 -7.94 10.09 -4.53
CA TRP A 62 -7.85 10.96 -3.37
C TRP A 62 -6.81 12.08 -3.57
N TRP A 63 -5.65 11.79 -4.17
CA TRP A 63 -4.66 12.80 -4.51
C TRP A 63 -5.24 13.85 -5.45
N LYS A 64 -5.91 13.43 -6.51
CA LYS A 64 -6.57 14.36 -7.47
C LYS A 64 -7.63 15.23 -6.81
N LYS A 65 -8.46 14.65 -5.95
CA LYS A 65 -9.52 15.39 -5.25
C LYS A 65 -8.98 16.34 -4.19
N THR A 66 -7.88 15.97 -3.53
CA THR A 66 -7.28 16.78 -2.47
C THR A 66 -6.45 17.93 -3.02
N PHE A 67 -5.83 17.76 -4.19
CA PHE A 67 -4.97 18.73 -4.83
C PHE A 67 -5.38 18.96 -6.29
N PRO A 68 -6.57 19.55 -6.52
CA PRO A 68 -7.15 19.67 -7.86
C PRO A 68 -6.37 20.59 -8.80
N GLN A 69 -5.42 21.35 -8.29
CA GLN A 69 -4.54 22.22 -9.06
C GLN A 69 -3.28 21.51 -9.63
N ALA A 70 -2.99 20.26 -9.18
CA ALA A 70 -1.85 19.48 -9.63
C ALA A 70 -2.26 18.46 -10.69
N ASP A 71 -1.31 18.11 -11.55
CA ASP A 71 -1.46 17.03 -12.51
C ASP A 71 -0.86 15.73 -11.94
N PHE A 72 -1.61 14.63 -12.02
CA PHE A 72 -1.15 13.35 -11.49
C PHE A 72 -1.11 12.27 -12.56
N THR A 73 0.00 11.53 -12.59
CA THR A 73 0.13 10.28 -13.36
C THR A 73 -0.07 9.09 -12.43
N TYR A 74 -0.95 8.16 -12.82
CA TYR A 74 -1.15 6.90 -12.13
C TYR A 74 -0.23 5.81 -12.67
N ILE A 75 0.54 5.17 -11.79
CA ILE A 75 1.44 4.07 -12.12
C ILE A 75 1.10 2.88 -11.23
N ASN A 76 0.47 1.86 -11.79
CA ASN A 76 0.21 0.61 -11.09
C ASN A 76 1.14 -0.49 -11.62
N ALA A 77 2.10 -0.89 -10.79
CA ALA A 77 3.05 -1.98 -11.03
C ALA A 77 2.71 -3.23 -10.18
N GLY A 78 1.42 -3.48 -9.90
CA GLY A 78 0.93 -4.71 -9.29
C GLY A 78 0.95 -5.87 -10.26
N ILE A 79 1.49 -7.04 -9.85
CA ILE A 79 1.44 -8.30 -10.62
C ILE A 79 1.05 -9.43 -9.67
N GLY A 80 -0.09 -10.07 -9.98
CA GLY A 80 -0.65 -11.14 -9.17
C GLY A 80 0.29 -12.35 -9.00
N GLY A 81 0.26 -12.96 -7.80
CA GLY A 81 1.05 -14.15 -7.49
C GLY A 81 2.56 -13.91 -7.39
N THR A 82 3.01 -12.65 -7.25
CA THR A 82 4.44 -12.31 -7.15
C THR A 82 4.82 -11.85 -5.76
N THR A 83 6.06 -12.14 -5.36
CA THR A 83 6.67 -11.77 -4.08
C THR A 83 7.58 -10.54 -4.21
N SER A 84 8.08 -10.03 -3.08
CA SER A 84 9.07 -8.95 -3.06
C SER A 84 10.37 -9.33 -3.78
N GLN A 85 10.73 -10.61 -3.84
CA GLN A 85 11.88 -11.10 -4.60
C GLN A 85 11.75 -10.78 -6.10
N PHE A 86 10.57 -11.04 -6.69
CA PHE A 86 10.31 -10.65 -8.07
C PHE A 86 10.12 -9.12 -8.18
N GLY A 87 9.52 -8.51 -7.15
CA GLY A 87 9.36 -7.06 -7.04
C GLY A 87 10.68 -6.31 -7.21
N VAL A 88 11.76 -6.72 -6.51
CA VAL A 88 13.07 -6.07 -6.59
C VAL A 88 13.72 -6.21 -7.96
N ALA A 89 13.52 -7.37 -8.63
CA ALA A 89 14.07 -7.62 -9.96
C ALA A 89 13.46 -6.68 -11.03
N ARG A 90 12.14 -6.47 -10.98
CA ARG A 90 11.38 -5.68 -11.96
C ARG A 90 11.22 -4.20 -11.62
N ALA A 91 11.58 -3.79 -10.38
CA ALA A 91 11.32 -2.42 -9.91
C ALA A 91 11.87 -1.32 -10.81
N GLU A 92 13.03 -1.55 -11.45
CA GLU A 92 13.60 -0.57 -12.39
C GLU A 92 12.70 -0.35 -13.60
N ALA A 93 12.35 -1.44 -14.29
CA ALA A 93 11.57 -1.38 -15.52
C ALA A 93 10.12 -0.91 -15.30
N ASP A 94 9.46 -1.45 -14.26
CA ASP A 94 8.03 -1.26 -14.08
C ASP A 94 7.67 0.01 -13.31
N LEU A 95 8.60 0.51 -12.49
CA LEU A 95 8.37 1.59 -11.55
C LEU A 95 9.37 2.76 -11.68
N LEU A 96 10.67 2.51 -11.45
CA LEU A 96 11.65 3.57 -11.25
C LEU A 96 11.97 4.33 -12.53
N SER A 97 11.93 3.67 -13.70
CA SER A 97 12.04 4.32 -15.01
C SER A 97 10.97 5.37 -15.28
N LYS A 98 9.88 5.35 -14.51
CA LYS A 98 8.77 6.32 -14.59
C LYS A 98 8.92 7.46 -13.58
N GLU A 99 10.04 7.55 -12.90
CA GLU A 99 10.41 8.63 -11.99
C GLU A 99 9.31 8.95 -10.94
N PRO A 100 8.88 7.97 -10.09
CA PRO A 100 7.81 8.20 -9.13
C PRO A 100 8.19 9.23 -8.07
N ASP A 101 7.20 10.03 -7.63
CA ASP A 101 7.30 10.99 -6.52
C ASP A 101 6.80 10.39 -5.21
N PHE A 102 5.77 9.54 -5.29
CA PHE A 102 5.23 8.80 -4.17
C PHE A 102 5.01 7.34 -4.55
N VAL A 103 5.41 6.41 -3.68
CA VAL A 103 5.31 4.97 -3.91
C VAL A 103 4.67 4.27 -2.72
N ILE A 104 3.63 3.48 -2.98
CA ILE A 104 3.12 2.49 -2.04
C ILE A 104 3.70 1.12 -2.39
N ILE A 105 4.24 0.40 -1.39
CA ILE A 105 4.78 -0.95 -1.53
C ILE A 105 3.96 -1.93 -0.69
N GLU A 106 3.44 -2.99 -1.33
CA GLU A 106 2.59 -4.00 -0.72
C GLU A 106 2.95 -5.42 -1.19
N PHE A 107 3.47 -6.26 -0.29
CA PHE A 107 3.77 -7.68 -0.52
C PHE A 107 3.51 -8.55 0.72
N SER A 108 2.84 -8.02 1.73
CA SER A 108 2.75 -8.65 3.05
C SER A 108 1.97 -9.97 3.07
N VAL A 109 1.13 -10.23 2.08
CA VAL A 109 0.38 -11.48 1.93
C VAL A 109 0.98 -12.42 0.86
N ASN A 110 2.01 -11.95 0.15
CA ASN A 110 2.72 -12.73 -0.86
C ASN A 110 4.04 -13.29 -0.34
N ASP A 111 4.69 -12.56 0.56
CA ASP A 111 5.92 -12.97 1.21
C ASP A 111 5.61 -13.82 2.45
N ASP A 112 6.41 -14.86 2.69
CA ASP A 112 6.39 -15.57 3.96
C ASP A 112 7.08 -14.74 5.06
N SER A 113 6.68 -14.95 6.32
CA SER A 113 7.27 -14.27 7.47
C SER A 113 8.63 -14.91 7.84
N THR A 114 9.61 -14.84 6.94
CA THR A 114 10.96 -15.42 7.05
C THR A 114 12.05 -14.37 6.86
N GLU A 115 13.28 -14.68 7.29
CA GLU A 115 14.44 -13.81 7.08
C GLU A 115 14.74 -13.62 5.59
N HIS A 116 14.59 -14.66 4.78
CA HIS A 116 14.77 -14.58 3.34
C HIS A 116 13.88 -13.49 2.71
N PHE A 117 12.58 -13.50 3.04
CA PHE A 117 11.67 -12.47 2.51
C PHE A 117 11.86 -11.11 3.18
N MET A 118 12.36 -11.05 4.40
CA MET A 118 12.80 -9.79 5.00
C MET A 118 13.94 -9.16 4.19
N GLU A 119 14.93 -9.95 3.78
CA GLU A 119 16.07 -9.49 2.98
C GLU A 119 15.64 -9.05 1.58
N THR A 120 14.78 -9.81 0.90
CA THR A 120 14.28 -9.43 -0.43
C THR A 120 13.42 -8.17 -0.37
N TYR A 121 12.57 -8.06 0.65
CA TYR A 121 11.76 -6.86 0.88
C TYR A 121 12.61 -5.65 1.23
N GLU A 122 13.66 -5.83 2.05
CA GLU A 122 14.65 -4.78 2.32
C GLU A 122 15.30 -4.29 1.03
N GLY A 123 15.81 -5.21 0.21
CA GLY A 123 16.42 -4.89 -1.06
C GLY A 123 15.51 -4.07 -1.98
N LEU A 124 14.21 -4.42 -2.02
CA LEU A 124 13.19 -3.69 -2.75
C LEU A 124 12.98 -2.28 -2.18
N VAL A 125 12.73 -2.18 -0.87
CA VAL A 125 12.49 -0.90 -0.19
C VAL A 125 13.69 0.03 -0.35
N ARG A 126 14.91 -0.46 -0.13
CA ARG A 126 16.14 0.29 -0.31
C ARG A 126 16.28 0.79 -1.75
N LYS A 127 16.07 -0.09 -2.75
CA LYS A 127 16.15 0.26 -4.17
C LYS A 127 15.20 1.40 -4.54
N VAL A 128 13.95 1.35 -4.06
CA VAL A 128 12.97 2.42 -4.27
C VAL A 128 13.34 3.68 -3.50
N TYR A 129 13.60 3.57 -2.20
CA TYR A 129 13.84 4.70 -1.30
C TYR A 129 15.10 5.51 -1.65
N THR A 130 16.12 4.85 -2.21
CA THR A 130 17.41 5.48 -2.60
C THR A 130 17.51 5.79 -4.10
N SER A 131 16.43 5.53 -4.88
CA SER A 131 16.40 5.81 -6.31
C SER A 131 16.61 7.29 -6.63
N LYS A 132 16.81 7.60 -7.91
CA LYS A 132 17.12 8.97 -8.40
C LYS A 132 16.16 10.04 -7.89
N THR A 133 14.86 9.78 -7.91
CA THR A 133 13.82 10.73 -7.46
C THR A 133 13.70 10.82 -5.96
N LYS A 134 14.23 9.84 -5.22
CA LYS A 134 14.08 9.73 -3.76
C LYS A 134 12.61 9.87 -3.32
N PRO A 135 11.69 9.05 -3.84
CA PRO A 135 10.26 9.22 -3.62
C PRO A 135 9.88 9.15 -2.13
N ALA A 136 8.75 9.70 -1.79
CA ALA A 136 8.08 9.34 -0.54
C ALA A 136 7.62 7.88 -0.64
N VAL A 137 7.78 7.10 0.43
CA VAL A 137 7.40 5.67 0.46
C VAL A 137 6.47 5.43 1.62
N LEU A 138 5.36 4.74 1.34
CA LEU A 138 4.43 4.19 2.32
C LEU A 138 4.40 2.67 2.18
N LEU A 139 4.54 1.96 3.29
CA LEU A 139 4.43 0.50 3.32
C LEU A 139 3.02 0.09 3.74
N VAL A 140 2.41 -0.83 3.01
CA VAL A 140 1.06 -1.32 3.28
C VAL A 140 1.12 -2.80 3.62
N HIS A 141 0.48 -3.18 4.72
CA HIS A 141 0.40 -4.55 5.20
C HIS A 141 -1.05 -5.04 5.15
N ASN A 142 -1.39 -5.76 4.07
CA ASN A 142 -2.62 -6.52 3.97
C ASN A 142 -2.55 -7.80 4.82
N VAL A 143 -3.63 -8.55 4.89
CA VAL A 143 -3.78 -9.69 5.78
C VAL A 143 -4.71 -10.74 5.17
N PHE A 144 -4.48 -12.01 5.49
CA PHE A 144 -5.47 -13.07 5.25
C PHE A 144 -6.59 -12.94 6.30
N TYR A 145 -7.82 -12.71 5.87
CA TYR A 145 -8.95 -12.42 6.76
C TYR A 145 -9.53 -13.65 7.46
N ASN A 146 -9.15 -14.87 7.05
CA ASN A 146 -9.54 -16.10 7.74
C ASN A 146 -8.68 -16.44 8.97
N ASN A 147 -7.41 -15.98 9.00
CA ASN A 147 -6.47 -16.39 10.05
C ASN A 147 -5.54 -15.28 10.55
N GLY A 148 -5.59 -14.08 9.95
CA GLY A 148 -4.75 -12.95 10.32
C GLY A 148 -3.29 -13.06 9.87
N ALA A 149 -2.92 -14.05 9.05
CA ALA A 149 -1.55 -14.25 8.61
C ALA A 149 -1.07 -13.17 7.64
N ASN A 150 0.18 -12.76 7.78
CA ASN A 150 0.93 -11.92 6.85
C ASN A 150 2.42 -11.84 7.25
N ALA A 151 3.23 -11.18 6.43
CA ALA A 151 4.65 -10.94 6.70
C ALA A 151 4.94 -9.62 7.44
N GLN A 152 3.93 -8.96 8.04
CA GLN A 152 4.09 -7.65 8.69
C GLN A 152 5.18 -7.63 9.77
N LEU A 153 5.39 -8.75 10.49
CA LEU A 153 6.43 -8.81 11.51
C LEU A 153 7.81 -8.53 10.92
N MET A 154 8.12 -9.12 9.77
CA MET A 154 9.40 -8.96 9.07
C MET A 154 9.45 -7.63 8.31
N HIS A 155 8.42 -7.28 7.54
CA HIS A 155 8.34 -6.01 6.83
C HIS A 155 8.36 -4.80 7.79
N GLY A 156 7.77 -4.91 8.97
CA GLY A 156 7.78 -3.88 10.00
C GLY A 156 9.18 -3.59 10.57
N ARG A 157 10.10 -4.58 10.56
CA ARG A 157 11.53 -4.35 10.90
C ARG A 157 12.17 -3.39 9.91
N ILE A 158 11.86 -3.57 8.61
CA ILE A 158 12.36 -2.72 7.54
C ILE A 158 11.74 -1.31 7.63
N ALA A 159 10.43 -1.21 7.91
CA ALA A 159 9.77 0.07 8.16
C ALA A 159 10.47 0.86 9.26
N ARG A 160 10.78 0.22 10.39
CA ARG A 160 11.50 0.86 11.52
C ARG A 160 12.92 1.25 11.15
N TYR A 161 13.67 0.37 10.47
CA TYR A 161 15.07 0.61 10.09
C TYR A 161 15.22 1.84 9.18
N TYR A 162 14.36 1.96 8.16
CA TYR A 162 14.36 3.11 7.25
C TYR A 162 13.52 4.29 7.74
N ASN A 163 12.91 4.19 8.92
CA ASN A 163 12.00 5.18 9.48
C ASN A 163 10.87 5.57 8.51
N LEU A 164 10.26 4.57 7.85
CA LEU A 164 9.19 4.75 6.87
C LEU A 164 7.82 4.60 7.50
N PRO A 165 6.83 5.41 7.09
CA PRO A 165 5.44 5.17 7.48
C PRO A 165 4.97 3.81 6.98
N ALA A 166 4.20 3.13 7.81
CA ALA A 166 3.60 1.84 7.49
C ALA A 166 2.20 1.72 8.09
N VAL A 167 1.26 1.17 7.32
CA VAL A 167 -0.13 0.93 7.74
C VAL A 167 -0.48 -0.55 7.70
N SER A 168 -1.44 -0.96 8.55
CA SER A 168 -1.76 -2.36 8.81
C SER A 168 -3.26 -2.62 8.76
N MET A 169 -3.67 -3.51 7.87
CA MET A 169 -5.02 -4.07 7.84
C MET A 169 -5.23 -5.10 8.95
N GLN A 170 -4.15 -5.75 9.41
CA GLN A 170 -4.17 -6.69 10.53
C GLN A 170 -4.56 -6.00 11.85
N SER A 171 -4.24 -4.72 12.01
CA SER A 171 -4.56 -3.96 13.23
C SER A 171 -5.85 -3.14 13.13
N THR A 172 -6.46 -3.06 11.94
CA THR A 172 -7.66 -2.23 11.68
C THR A 172 -8.85 -3.07 11.22
N ILE A 173 -8.82 -3.55 9.98
CA ILE A 173 -9.95 -4.27 9.37
C ILE A 173 -10.12 -5.65 9.99
N TYR A 174 -9.02 -6.39 10.13
CA TYR A 174 -9.07 -7.78 10.62
C TYR A 174 -9.71 -7.92 12.01
N PRO A 175 -9.45 -7.06 13.02
CA PRO A 175 -10.14 -7.13 14.30
C PRO A 175 -11.66 -6.91 14.20
N GLU A 176 -12.13 -6.12 13.23
CA GLU A 176 -13.55 -5.91 12.99
C GLU A 176 -14.21 -7.14 12.37
N VAL A 177 -13.48 -7.86 11.52
CA VAL A 177 -13.91 -9.15 10.95
C VAL A 177 -13.96 -10.22 12.04
N VAL A 178 -12.92 -10.36 12.86
CA VAL A 178 -12.88 -11.31 13.97
C VAL A 178 -14.00 -11.07 14.98
N ALA A 179 -14.36 -9.81 15.20
CA ALA A 179 -15.45 -9.44 16.12
C ALA A 179 -16.85 -9.54 15.49
N GLY A 180 -16.95 -9.95 14.22
CA GLY A 180 -18.22 -10.05 13.51
C GLY A 180 -18.92 -8.71 13.23
N ARG A 181 -18.18 -7.59 13.31
CA ARG A 181 -18.72 -6.27 12.95
C ARG A 181 -18.61 -5.97 11.45
N ILE A 182 -17.76 -6.70 10.77
CA ILE A 182 -17.67 -6.78 9.31
C ILE A 182 -17.73 -8.25 8.93
N GLU A 183 -18.70 -8.63 8.13
CA GLU A 183 -18.76 -9.98 7.57
C GLU A 183 -17.64 -10.13 6.53
N ASN A 184 -16.80 -11.17 6.68
CA ASN A 184 -15.65 -11.39 5.81
C ASN A 184 -16.05 -11.38 4.31
N ARG A 185 -17.19 -12.00 3.98
CA ARG A 185 -17.69 -12.10 2.60
C ARG A 185 -18.25 -10.80 2.04
N GLU A 186 -18.46 -9.78 2.85
CA GLU A 186 -18.80 -8.44 2.37
C GLU A 186 -17.59 -7.73 1.75
N ILE A 187 -16.37 -8.07 2.18
CA ILE A 187 -15.14 -7.38 1.77
C ILE A 187 -14.19 -8.25 0.94
N THR A 188 -14.28 -9.58 1.02
CA THR A 188 -13.46 -10.53 0.26
C THR A 188 -14.21 -11.83 -0.01
N PRO A 189 -14.24 -12.32 -1.26
CA PRO A 189 -14.88 -13.60 -1.58
C PRO A 189 -14.02 -14.83 -1.26
N ASP A 190 -12.70 -14.67 -1.08
CA ASP A 190 -11.72 -15.75 -0.94
C ASP A 190 -10.83 -15.64 0.31
N ASP A 191 -11.20 -14.82 1.27
CA ASP A 191 -10.46 -14.52 2.51
C ASP A 191 -9.16 -13.69 2.31
N LEU A 192 -8.83 -13.30 1.10
CA LEU A 192 -7.59 -12.59 0.77
C LEU A 192 -7.84 -11.36 -0.11
N HIS A 193 -8.34 -11.60 -1.34
CA HIS A 193 -8.47 -10.55 -2.34
C HIS A 193 -9.72 -9.69 -2.04
N PRO A 194 -9.55 -8.37 -1.86
CA PRO A 194 -10.70 -7.50 -1.65
C PRO A 194 -11.61 -7.45 -2.89
N ASN A 195 -12.91 -7.43 -2.67
CA ASN A 195 -13.88 -6.97 -3.66
C ASN A 195 -13.93 -5.42 -3.66
N ASP A 196 -14.85 -4.81 -4.39
CA ASP A 196 -14.94 -3.34 -4.48
C ASP A 196 -15.06 -2.67 -3.11
N ALA A 197 -15.86 -3.22 -2.19
CA ALA A 197 -16.01 -2.71 -0.83
C ALA A 197 -14.72 -2.87 -0.01
N GLY A 198 -14.07 -4.01 -0.12
CA GLY A 198 -12.79 -4.28 0.53
C GLY A 198 -11.67 -3.39 0.01
N HIS A 199 -11.57 -3.16 -1.30
CA HIS A 199 -10.60 -2.24 -1.89
C HIS A 199 -10.81 -0.79 -1.40
N ALA A 200 -12.06 -0.32 -1.35
CA ALA A 200 -12.37 1.00 -0.80
C ALA A 200 -11.98 1.11 0.68
N LEU A 201 -12.17 0.03 1.45
CA LEU A 201 -11.82 -0.03 2.87
C LEU A 201 -10.30 0.01 3.07
N VAL A 202 -9.53 -0.80 2.33
CA VAL A 202 -8.05 -0.76 2.33
C VAL A 202 -7.55 0.65 2.02
N ALA A 203 -8.03 1.27 0.95
CA ALA A 203 -7.67 2.65 0.59
C ALA A 203 -8.02 3.67 1.69
N SER A 204 -9.07 3.43 2.47
CA SER A 204 -9.45 4.32 3.57
C SER A 204 -8.47 4.26 4.74
N VAL A 205 -7.89 3.09 5.02
CA VAL A 205 -6.85 2.91 6.06
C VAL A 205 -5.57 3.63 5.63
N ASP A 206 -5.14 3.47 4.38
CA ASP A 206 -3.94 4.16 3.85
C ASP A 206 -4.01 5.67 4.04
N ARG A 207 -5.17 6.27 3.76
CA ARG A 207 -5.36 7.73 3.76
C ARG A 207 -5.60 8.34 5.13
N LYS A 208 -6.23 7.59 6.04
CA LYS A 208 -6.67 8.10 7.36
C LYS A 208 -5.72 7.74 8.49
N SER A 209 -4.79 6.80 8.28
CA SER A 209 -3.78 6.40 9.27
C SER A 209 -2.46 7.15 9.10
N THR A 210 -2.22 7.81 7.97
CA THR A 210 -1.03 8.64 7.67
C THR A 210 -1.38 10.11 7.59
#